data_2377c3c086992f592fc87b2d3b5f181c
#
_entry.id   2377c3c086992f592fc87b2d3b5f181c
#
_cell.length_a   1.000
_cell.length_b   1.000
_cell.length_c   1.000
_cell.angle_alpha   90.00
_cell.angle_beta   90.00
_cell.angle_gamma   90.00
#
_symmetry.space_group_name_H-M   'P 1'
#
loop_
_entity.id
_entity.type
_entity.pdbx_description
1 polymer ?
#
loop_
_entity_poly.entity_id
_entity_poly.type
_entity_poly.pdbx_seq_one_letter_code
_entity_poly.pdbx_strand_id
1 'polypeptide(L)'
;MDIARPNVAKEKRRKRIIYAIVAGVALIGITILISQLKPAAPTLEKNLVWMGEVKRGPMVRQVRGLGTLVPEEIRWIAARTQGRVDKIIIRPGALVEPGTLIVELTNPDVVSAAANAKSQLQAAEAQLAGLRVTLESSLLQAESVAASAKAEYESARLQAEVNDELLKDGLVSPVQQRLSKVSADTAAARFAIEQKRYAFAQDSIKPQLAVQEAEVERLASLYRLRGEELDALQVRASMKGVLSALPVEVGAQVQPGTNIARVADPAKLKAEVRIAETQAKDITIGQLASIDTRNGLVAGTVGRIDPAVQNGTVTVDVFLTGVLPKGARPDLSVDGTIELERLDDVIYVGRPAFGQERSSVNLFKANGSNLTATEASRTQVQLGRSSVNTVEVLGGLQPGDWVILSDMSQWDTNERIKLN
;
A
#
# COMPACT_ATOMS: atom_id res chain seq x y z
N MET A 1 75.82 11.16 -107.69
CA MET A 1 74.70 12.08 -107.47
C MET A 1 73.71 11.44 -106.55
N ASP A 2 73.82 11.85 -105.28
CA ASP A 2 72.98 11.28 -104.23
C ASP A 2 71.95 12.32 -103.85
N ILE A 3 70.71 12.02 -104.05
CA ILE A 3 69.60 12.93 -103.75
C ILE A 3 69.06 12.59 -102.36
N ALA A 4 69.26 13.52 -101.43
CA ALA A 4 68.79 13.40 -100.04
C ALA A 4 67.25 13.41 -100.00
N ARG A 5 66.66 12.38 -99.42
CA ARG A 5 65.20 12.30 -99.08
C ARG A 5 64.82 13.08 -97.87
N PRO A 6 63.80 13.91 -97.87
CA PRO A 6 63.39 14.73 -96.71
C PRO A 6 62.67 13.89 -95.67
N ASN A 7 62.87 14.29 -94.41
CA ASN A 7 62.45 13.81 -93.07
C ASN A 7 61.00 13.34 -92.89
N VAL A 8 60.59 12.21 -93.41
CA VAL A 8 59.24 11.62 -93.14
C VAL A 8 59.08 11.10 -91.69
N ALA A 9 60.20 10.87 -91.04
CA ALA A 9 60.21 10.35 -89.61
C ALA A 9 59.76 11.43 -88.57
N LYS A 10 60.04 12.71 -88.80
CA LYS A 10 59.68 13.80 -87.83
C LYS A 10 58.18 14.12 -87.90
N GLU A 11 57.55 14.05 -89.09
CA GLU A 11 56.10 14.32 -89.18
C GLU A 11 55.24 13.22 -88.59
N LYS A 12 55.65 11.93 -88.77
CA LYS A 12 54.94 10.82 -88.13
C LYS A 12 55.06 10.85 -86.58
N ARG A 13 56.17 11.30 -86.07
CA ARG A 13 56.36 11.46 -84.62
C ARG A 13 55.52 12.58 -84.05
N ARG A 14 55.42 13.73 -84.78
CA ARG A 14 54.61 14.90 -84.39
C ARG A 14 53.11 14.58 -84.43
N LYS A 15 52.62 13.85 -85.42
CA LYS A 15 51.22 13.34 -85.51
C LYS A 15 50.91 12.35 -84.37
N ARG A 16 51.82 11.43 -84.05
CA ARG A 16 51.63 10.53 -82.90
C ARG A 16 51.57 11.24 -81.55
N ILE A 17 52.36 12.29 -81.37
CA ILE A 17 52.32 13.10 -80.12
C ILE A 17 51.03 13.90 -80.10
N ILE A 18 50.55 14.47 -81.19
CA ILE A 18 49.27 15.17 -81.20
C ILE A 18 48.10 14.23 -80.92
N TYR A 19 48.08 13.03 -81.49
CA TYR A 19 47.07 12.00 -81.24
C TYR A 19 47.15 11.54 -79.75
N ALA A 20 48.32 11.41 -79.20
CA ALA A 20 48.48 11.04 -77.75
C ALA A 20 47.98 12.11 -76.84
N ILE A 21 48.22 13.41 -77.19
CA ILE A 21 47.71 14.55 -76.38
C ILE A 21 46.16 14.62 -76.45
N VAL A 22 45.62 14.50 -77.72
CA VAL A 22 44.17 14.47 -77.89
C VAL A 22 43.52 13.31 -77.21
N ALA A 23 44.11 12.13 -77.25
CA ALA A 23 43.63 10.96 -76.45
C ALA A 23 43.71 11.15 -74.99
N GLY A 24 44.80 11.79 -74.49
CA GLY A 24 44.92 12.16 -73.05
C GLY A 24 43.88 13.16 -72.62
N VAL A 25 43.62 14.22 -73.36
CA VAL A 25 42.58 15.24 -73.10
C VAL A 25 41.18 14.59 -73.18
N ALA A 26 40.94 13.69 -74.16
CA ALA A 26 39.68 12.98 -74.20
C ALA A 26 39.49 12.02 -73.00
N LEU A 27 40.56 11.34 -72.58
CA LEU A 27 40.51 10.46 -71.38
C LEU A 27 40.23 11.25 -70.10
N ILE A 28 40.88 12.42 -69.94
CA ILE A 28 40.64 13.34 -68.83
C ILE A 28 39.21 13.88 -68.86
N GLY A 29 38.70 14.26 -70.07
CA GLY A 29 37.32 14.70 -70.26
C GLY A 29 36.29 13.63 -69.90
N ILE A 30 36.54 12.37 -70.31
CA ILE A 30 35.68 11.25 -69.98
C ILE A 30 35.75 10.95 -68.51
N THR A 31 36.94 11.03 -67.84
CA THR A 31 37.09 10.79 -66.40
C THR A 31 36.36 11.84 -65.59
N ILE A 32 36.42 13.11 -66.02
CA ILE A 32 35.64 14.21 -65.39
C ILE A 32 34.15 14.00 -65.61
N LEU A 33 33.73 13.55 -66.78
CA LEU A 33 32.33 13.28 -67.08
C LEU A 33 31.80 12.09 -66.25
N ILE A 34 32.59 11.03 -66.06
CA ILE A 34 32.24 9.86 -65.25
C ILE A 34 32.24 10.25 -63.76
N SER A 35 33.17 11.12 -63.31
CA SER A 35 33.19 11.57 -61.90
C SER A 35 32.01 12.47 -61.51
N GLN A 36 31.35 13.09 -62.51
CA GLN A 36 30.12 13.84 -62.31
C GLN A 36 28.83 13.01 -62.38
N LEU A 37 28.92 11.74 -62.78
CA LEU A 37 27.80 10.82 -62.70
C LEU A 37 27.57 10.47 -61.23
N LYS A 38 26.44 10.95 -60.67
CA LYS A 38 26.00 10.56 -59.31
C LYS A 38 25.79 9.05 -59.29
N PRO A 39 26.28 8.35 -58.23
CA PRO A 39 26.04 6.91 -58.11
C PRO A 39 24.55 6.59 -58.20
N ALA A 40 24.21 5.50 -58.85
CA ALA A 40 22.84 5.07 -59.04
C ALA A 40 22.21 4.82 -57.64
N ALA A 41 21.12 5.55 -57.33
CA ALA A 41 20.43 5.36 -56.07
C ALA A 41 19.91 3.92 -55.96
N PRO A 42 20.16 3.22 -54.87
CA PRO A 42 19.65 1.87 -54.67
C PRO A 42 18.12 1.88 -54.66
N THR A 43 17.52 0.83 -55.22
CA THR A 43 16.07 0.70 -55.36
C THR A 43 15.53 -0.09 -54.20
N LEU A 44 14.49 0.41 -53.53
CA LEU A 44 13.82 -0.21 -52.38
C LEU A 44 12.33 -0.38 -52.68
N GLU A 45 11.78 -1.53 -52.36
CA GLU A 45 10.35 -1.80 -52.50
C GLU A 45 9.56 -1.08 -51.41
N LYS A 46 8.55 -0.32 -51.79
CA LYS A 46 7.69 0.43 -50.86
C LYS A 46 7.00 -0.45 -49.80
N ASN A 47 6.68 -1.67 -50.20
CA ASN A 47 6.00 -2.62 -49.30
C ASN A 47 6.86 -3.07 -48.12
N LEU A 48 8.18 -2.87 -48.19
CA LEU A 48 9.13 -3.26 -47.13
C LEU A 48 9.38 -2.13 -46.12
N VAL A 49 8.88 -0.93 -46.38
CA VAL A 49 9.13 0.24 -45.54
C VAL A 49 7.84 0.81 -45.00
N TRP A 50 7.89 1.18 -43.74
CA TRP A 50 6.82 1.89 -43.08
C TRP A 50 7.09 3.39 -43.21
N MET A 51 6.16 4.11 -43.84
CA MET A 51 6.23 5.56 -44.00
C MET A 51 5.20 6.25 -43.12
N GLY A 52 5.56 7.39 -42.54
CA GLY A 52 4.68 8.24 -41.78
C GLY A 52 4.62 9.66 -42.28
N GLU A 53 3.42 10.24 -42.20
CA GLU A 53 3.18 11.63 -42.49
C GLU A 53 3.54 12.49 -41.27
N VAL A 54 4.24 13.60 -41.49
CA VAL A 54 4.52 14.63 -40.51
C VAL A 54 3.29 15.49 -40.32
N LYS A 55 2.77 15.56 -39.10
CA LYS A 55 1.54 16.29 -38.78
C LYS A 55 1.83 17.42 -37.82
N ARG A 56 0.97 18.44 -37.81
CA ARG A 56 0.95 19.48 -36.79
C ARG A 56 -0.36 19.42 -36.02
N GLY A 57 -0.28 19.42 -34.73
CA GLY A 57 -1.45 19.37 -33.84
C GLY A 57 -1.13 18.90 -32.44
N PRO A 58 -2.14 18.53 -31.67
CA PRO A 58 -1.93 18.05 -30.32
C PRO A 58 -1.26 16.68 -30.29
N MET A 59 -0.24 16.54 -29.43
CA MET A 59 0.46 15.29 -29.20
C MET A 59 0.41 14.97 -27.70
N VAL A 60 -0.07 13.77 -27.38
CA VAL A 60 -0.05 13.27 -25.99
C VAL A 60 1.23 12.48 -25.79
N ARG A 61 2.04 12.93 -24.86
CA ARG A 61 3.23 12.20 -24.44
C ARG A 61 2.84 11.12 -23.43
N GLN A 62 3.10 9.88 -23.76
CA GLN A 62 2.71 8.72 -22.96
C GLN A 62 3.90 7.81 -22.74
N VAL A 63 3.88 7.12 -21.60
CA VAL A 63 4.78 6.01 -21.30
C VAL A 63 3.98 4.75 -21.06
N ARG A 64 4.56 3.61 -21.39
CA ARG A 64 3.92 2.31 -21.26
C ARG A 64 4.76 1.39 -20.41
N GLY A 65 4.09 0.60 -19.57
CA GLY A 65 4.70 -0.43 -18.77
C GLY A 65 3.81 -1.65 -18.59
N LEU A 66 4.43 -2.78 -18.33
CA LEU A 66 3.75 -4.00 -17.95
C LEU A 66 3.46 -3.95 -16.45
N GLY A 67 2.31 -4.45 -16.05
CA GLY A 67 1.90 -4.45 -14.65
C GLY A 67 1.03 -5.64 -14.30
N THR A 68 0.60 -5.66 -13.04
CA THR A 68 -0.35 -6.62 -12.52
C THR A 68 -1.42 -5.90 -11.71
N LEU A 69 -2.65 -6.41 -11.75
CA LEU A 69 -3.71 -5.96 -10.85
C LEU A 69 -3.46 -6.53 -9.47
N VAL A 70 -3.49 -5.68 -8.46
CA VAL A 70 -3.39 -6.09 -7.06
C VAL A 70 -4.52 -5.45 -6.26
N PRO A 71 -5.05 -6.12 -5.23
CA PRO A 71 -6.03 -5.51 -4.35
C PRO A 71 -5.47 -4.26 -3.65
N GLU A 72 -6.26 -3.21 -3.53
CA GLU A 72 -5.87 -2.03 -2.75
C GLU A 72 -5.68 -2.36 -1.27
N GLU A 73 -6.59 -3.18 -0.73
CA GLU A 73 -6.56 -3.60 0.67
C GLU A 73 -6.32 -5.10 0.77
N ILE A 74 -5.23 -5.44 1.44
CA ILE A 74 -4.87 -6.81 1.78
C ILE A 74 -4.68 -6.87 3.29
N ARG A 75 -5.37 -7.81 3.96
CA ARG A 75 -5.15 -8.09 5.37
C ARG A 75 -4.66 -9.50 5.59
N TRP A 76 -3.54 -9.56 6.25
CA TRP A 76 -3.05 -10.79 6.85
C TRP A 76 -3.70 -11.00 8.22
N ILE A 77 -4.19 -12.20 8.44
CA ILE A 77 -4.75 -12.65 9.71
C ILE A 77 -3.71 -13.56 10.31
N ALA A 78 -3.07 -13.10 11.38
CA ALA A 78 -2.05 -13.85 12.10
C ALA A 78 -2.65 -14.53 13.33
N ALA A 79 -2.07 -15.66 13.76
CA ALA A 79 -2.37 -16.28 15.02
C ALA A 79 -2.07 -15.30 16.18
N ARG A 80 -3.01 -15.16 17.11
CA ARG A 80 -2.82 -14.37 18.35
C ARG A 80 -2.31 -15.22 19.49
N THR A 81 -2.59 -16.51 19.45
CA THR A 81 -2.16 -17.49 20.45
C THR A 81 -1.56 -18.71 19.75
N GLN A 82 -0.77 -19.49 20.48
CA GLN A 82 -0.26 -20.75 19.98
C GLN A 82 -1.38 -21.80 19.92
N GLY A 83 -1.33 -22.67 18.92
CA GLY A 83 -2.29 -23.77 18.80
C GLY A 83 -1.97 -24.68 17.62
N ARG A 84 -2.67 -25.80 17.54
CA ARG A 84 -2.64 -26.68 16.40
C ARG A 84 -3.91 -26.47 15.56
N VAL A 85 -3.77 -26.41 14.25
CA VAL A 85 -4.92 -26.33 13.33
C VAL A 85 -5.75 -27.61 13.45
N ASP A 86 -6.97 -27.48 13.97
CA ASP A 86 -7.91 -28.60 14.09
C ASP A 86 -8.74 -28.73 12.83
N LYS A 87 -9.37 -27.62 12.38
CA LYS A 87 -10.23 -27.60 11.19
C LYS A 87 -10.03 -26.34 10.37
N ILE A 88 -10.07 -26.53 9.05
CA ILE A 88 -10.20 -25.45 8.08
C ILE A 88 -11.66 -25.40 7.64
N ILE A 89 -12.36 -24.34 8.00
CA ILE A 89 -13.80 -24.17 7.73
C ILE A 89 -14.00 -23.60 6.33
N ILE A 90 -13.17 -22.62 5.94
CA ILE A 90 -13.27 -21.91 4.66
C ILE A 90 -11.96 -22.06 3.90
N ARG A 91 -12.08 -22.38 2.60
CA ARG A 91 -10.95 -22.53 1.69
C ARG A 91 -10.70 -21.27 0.87
N PRO A 92 -9.48 -21.07 0.35
CA PRO A 92 -9.19 -19.97 -0.57
C PRO A 92 -10.16 -19.94 -1.76
N GLY A 93 -10.54 -18.71 -2.16
CA GLY A 93 -11.55 -18.44 -3.21
C GLY A 93 -12.94 -18.10 -2.67
N ALA A 94 -13.25 -18.37 -1.40
CA ALA A 94 -14.54 -18.07 -0.82
C ALA A 94 -14.65 -16.61 -0.36
N LEU A 95 -15.86 -16.04 -0.44
CA LEU A 95 -16.23 -14.75 0.14
C LEU A 95 -16.34 -14.89 1.65
N VAL A 96 -15.80 -13.92 2.38
CA VAL A 96 -15.85 -13.83 3.84
C VAL A 96 -16.33 -12.44 4.27
N GLU A 97 -17.02 -12.39 5.41
CA GLU A 97 -17.45 -11.16 6.07
C GLU A 97 -16.74 -11.02 7.43
N PRO A 98 -16.66 -9.80 8.01
CA PRO A 98 -16.09 -9.63 9.33
C PRO A 98 -16.74 -10.56 10.36
N GLY A 99 -15.93 -11.29 11.13
CA GLY A 99 -16.38 -12.28 12.11
C GLY A 99 -16.56 -13.72 11.56
N THR A 100 -16.51 -13.94 10.25
CA THR A 100 -16.60 -15.28 9.65
C THR A 100 -15.44 -16.15 10.11
N LEU A 101 -15.75 -17.34 10.65
CA LEU A 101 -14.76 -18.32 11.14
C LEU A 101 -14.07 -18.98 9.93
N ILE A 102 -12.74 -18.84 9.86
CA ILE A 102 -11.91 -19.39 8.77
C ILE A 102 -11.21 -20.68 9.21
N VAL A 103 -10.56 -20.64 10.36
CA VAL A 103 -9.79 -21.76 10.92
C VAL A 103 -10.10 -21.90 12.39
N GLU A 104 -10.23 -23.12 12.85
CA GLU A 104 -10.33 -23.48 14.26
C GLU A 104 -9.00 -24.09 14.73
N LEU A 105 -8.42 -23.48 15.75
CA LEU A 105 -7.22 -23.96 16.41
C LEU A 105 -7.62 -24.68 17.69
N THR A 106 -6.80 -25.62 18.13
CA THR A 106 -6.95 -26.28 19.42
C THR A 106 -5.67 -26.12 20.24
N ASN A 107 -5.85 -25.83 21.53
CA ASN A 107 -4.76 -25.79 22.51
C ASN A 107 -5.34 -26.11 23.91
N PRO A 108 -5.13 -27.33 24.43
CA PRO A 108 -5.63 -27.72 25.75
C PRO A 108 -5.14 -26.85 26.90
N ASP A 109 -3.92 -26.30 26.79
CA ASP A 109 -3.34 -25.44 27.84
C ASP A 109 -4.09 -24.11 27.94
N VAL A 110 -4.45 -23.50 26.78
CA VAL A 110 -5.24 -22.25 26.73
C VAL A 110 -6.63 -22.49 27.31
N VAL A 111 -7.27 -23.59 26.94
CA VAL A 111 -8.61 -23.97 27.46
C VAL A 111 -8.56 -24.16 28.98
N SER A 112 -7.55 -24.90 29.46
CA SER A 112 -7.36 -25.13 30.90
C SER A 112 -7.04 -23.84 31.68
N ALA A 113 -6.20 -22.96 31.10
CA ALA A 113 -5.86 -21.67 31.72
C ALA A 113 -7.09 -20.76 31.86
N ALA A 114 -7.95 -20.70 30.83
CA ALA A 114 -9.20 -19.93 30.88
C ALA A 114 -10.19 -20.50 31.91
N ALA A 115 -10.33 -21.83 31.98
CA ALA A 115 -11.17 -22.50 32.97
C ALA A 115 -10.65 -22.24 34.40
N ASN A 116 -9.33 -22.32 34.63
CA ASN A 116 -8.72 -22.05 35.93
C ASN A 116 -8.92 -20.59 36.36
N ALA A 117 -8.73 -19.62 35.45
CA ALA A 117 -8.94 -18.20 35.74
C ALA A 117 -10.41 -17.92 36.11
N LYS A 118 -11.37 -18.57 35.42
CA LYS A 118 -12.79 -18.49 35.77
C LYS A 118 -13.07 -18.99 37.17
N SER A 119 -12.52 -20.16 37.55
CA SER A 119 -12.70 -20.76 38.84
C SER A 119 -12.10 -19.90 39.97
N GLN A 120 -10.93 -19.28 39.71
CA GLN A 120 -10.29 -18.35 40.65
C GLN A 120 -11.15 -17.09 40.88
N LEU A 121 -11.71 -16.51 39.82
CA LEU A 121 -12.62 -15.37 39.92
C LEU A 121 -13.85 -15.73 40.77
N GLN A 122 -14.51 -16.86 40.47
CA GLN A 122 -15.68 -17.31 41.20
C GLN A 122 -15.38 -17.56 42.69
N ALA A 123 -14.21 -18.10 43.00
CA ALA A 123 -13.79 -18.27 44.41
C ALA A 123 -13.59 -16.92 45.11
N ALA A 124 -12.96 -15.94 44.45
CA ALA A 124 -12.77 -14.61 45.03
C ALA A 124 -14.10 -13.83 45.21
N GLU A 125 -15.03 -13.96 44.28
CA GLU A 125 -16.38 -13.41 44.41
C GLU A 125 -17.14 -14.02 45.61
N ALA A 126 -17.04 -15.33 45.78
CA ALA A 126 -17.60 -16.02 46.96
C ALA A 126 -16.96 -15.58 48.26
N GLN A 127 -15.62 -15.37 48.27
CA GLN A 127 -14.91 -14.84 49.46
C GLN A 127 -15.35 -13.41 49.78
N LEU A 128 -15.51 -12.54 48.75
CA LEU A 128 -16.02 -11.17 48.93
C LEU A 128 -17.44 -11.19 49.54
N ALA A 129 -18.32 -12.04 49.03
CA ALA A 129 -19.67 -12.20 49.56
C ALA A 129 -19.65 -12.69 51.02
N GLY A 130 -18.83 -13.67 51.33
CA GLY A 130 -18.65 -14.18 52.71
C GLY A 130 -18.09 -13.12 53.66
N LEU A 131 -17.08 -12.36 53.22
CA LEU A 131 -16.52 -11.26 53.99
C LEU A 131 -17.58 -10.17 54.29
N ARG A 132 -18.38 -9.81 53.28
CA ARG A 132 -19.47 -8.83 53.45
C ARG A 132 -20.45 -9.25 54.56
N VAL A 133 -20.91 -10.51 54.51
CA VAL A 133 -21.82 -11.06 55.54
C VAL A 133 -21.17 -11.05 56.94
N THR A 134 -19.88 -11.41 57.02
CA THR A 134 -19.14 -11.41 58.27
C THR A 134 -19.00 -10.02 58.87
N LEU A 135 -18.65 -9.03 58.05
CA LEU A 135 -18.51 -7.63 58.48
C LEU A 135 -19.86 -7.02 58.89
N GLU A 136 -20.92 -7.33 58.15
CA GLU A 136 -22.29 -6.89 58.48
C GLU A 136 -22.77 -7.47 59.81
N SER A 137 -22.52 -8.79 60.03
CA SER A 137 -22.80 -9.44 61.32
C SER A 137 -22.01 -8.80 62.46
N SER A 138 -20.73 -8.48 62.25
CA SER A 138 -19.90 -7.80 63.24
C SER A 138 -20.40 -6.38 63.56
N LEU A 139 -20.87 -5.65 62.56
CA LEU A 139 -21.45 -4.33 62.71
C LEU A 139 -22.74 -4.40 63.55
N LEU A 140 -23.67 -5.31 63.19
CA LEU A 140 -24.89 -5.54 63.95
C LEU A 140 -24.64 -5.90 65.42
N GLN A 141 -23.62 -6.71 65.68
CA GLN A 141 -23.20 -7.02 67.05
C GLN A 141 -22.70 -5.78 67.83
N ALA A 142 -21.86 -4.95 67.17
CA ALA A 142 -21.38 -3.71 67.76
C ALA A 142 -22.52 -2.70 68.02
N GLU A 143 -23.46 -2.62 67.14
CA GLU A 143 -24.68 -1.80 67.25
C GLU A 143 -25.53 -2.25 68.43
N SER A 144 -25.79 -3.55 68.55
CA SER A 144 -26.54 -4.13 69.66
C SER A 144 -25.90 -3.84 71.02
N VAL A 145 -24.57 -3.95 71.10
CA VAL A 145 -23.84 -3.62 72.40
C VAL A 145 -23.94 -2.10 72.67
N ALA A 146 -23.77 -1.24 71.71
CA ALA A 146 -23.89 0.20 71.89
C ALA A 146 -25.32 0.62 72.29
N ALA A 147 -26.34 -0.03 71.72
CA ALA A 147 -27.75 0.19 72.06
C ALA A 147 -28.04 -0.24 73.54
N SER A 148 -27.52 -1.38 73.97
CA SER A 148 -27.66 -1.86 75.36
C SER A 148 -26.97 -0.90 76.36
N ALA A 149 -25.75 -0.44 76.02
CA ALA A 149 -25.01 0.52 76.83
C ALA A 149 -25.72 1.87 76.93
N LYS A 150 -26.39 2.28 75.88
CA LYS A 150 -27.23 3.49 75.83
C LYS A 150 -28.41 3.35 76.77
N ALA A 151 -29.11 2.22 76.76
CA ALA A 151 -30.28 2.01 77.60
C ALA A 151 -29.86 1.96 79.10
N GLU A 152 -28.70 1.32 79.40
CA GLU A 152 -28.11 1.33 80.76
C GLU A 152 -27.80 2.78 81.23
N TYR A 153 -27.16 3.56 80.38
CA TYR A 153 -26.86 4.98 80.65
C TYR A 153 -28.13 5.81 80.93
N GLU A 154 -29.12 5.70 80.05
CA GLU A 154 -30.38 6.47 80.18
C GLU A 154 -31.13 6.10 81.47
N SER A 155 -31.15 4.81 81.86
CA SER A 155 -31.71 4.34 83.10
C SER A 155 -30.95 4.88 84.32
N ALA A 156 -29.60 4.77 84.34
CA ALA A 156 -28.78 5.30 85.42
C ALA A 156 -28.83 6.81 85.55
N ARG A 157 -28.93 7.55 84.39
CA ARG A 157 -29.11 9.02 84.39
C ARG A 157 -30.44 9.40 85.03
N LEU A 158 -31.54 8.76 84.60
CA LEU A 158 -32.88 9.03 85.21
C LEU A 158 -32.89 8.76 86.70
N GLN A 159 -32.28 7.66 87.19
CA GLN A 159 -32.17 7.35 88.59
C GLN A 159 -31.36 8.41 89.29
N ALA A 160 -30.27 8.93 88.72
CA ALA A 160 -29.46 10.00 89.29
C ALA A 160 -30.25 11.32 89.40
N GLU A 161 -30.99 11.67 88.33
CA GLU A 161 -31.86 12.86 88.28
C GLU A 161 -32.97 12.82 89.37
N VAL A 162 -33.67 11.68 89.48
CA VAL A 162 -34.70 11.48 90.51
C VAL A 162 -34.10 11.58 91.89
N ASN A 163 -32.94 10.93 92.19
CA ASN A 163 -32.28 11.03 93.50
C ASN A 163 -31.77 12.44 93.81
N ASP A 164 -31.42 13.25 92.81
CA ASP A 164 -31.03 14.65 92.99
C ASP A 164 -32.20 15.53 93.35
N GLU A 165 -33.42 15.27 92.76
CA GLU A 165 -34.68 15.95 93.21
C GLU A 165 -35.09 15.53 94.64
N LEU A 166 -35.12 14.25 94.97
CA LEU A 166 -35.48 13.73 96.23
C LEU A 166 -34.54 14.20 97.36
N LEU A 167 -33.23 14.42 97.07
CA LEU A 167 -32.29 15.02 97.96
C LEU A 167 -32.67 16.46 98.37
N LYS A 168 -33.17 17.28 97.40
CA LYS A 168 -33.63 18.64 97.68
C LYS A 168 -34.82 18.67 98.60
N ASP A 169 -35.65 17.61 98.55
CA ASP A 169 -36.81 17.45 99.41
C ASP A 169 -36.46 16.73 100.74
N GLY A 170 -35.20 16.36 100.96
CA GLY A 170 -34.73 15.69 102.17
C GLY A 170 -35.13 14.21 102.30
N LEU A 171 -35.61 13.60 101.22
CA LEU A 171 -36.15 12.23 101.19
C LEU A 171 -35.09 11.15 100.92
N VAL A 172 -33.87 11.52 100.49
CA VAL A 172 -32.76 10.61 100.20
C VAL A 172 -31.46 11.08 100.89
N SER A 173 -30.55 10.13 101.19
CA SER A 173 -29.28 10.49 101.86
C SER A 173 -28.26 11.04 100.78
N PRO A 174 -27.34 11.93 101.17
CA PRO A 174 -26.27 12.44 100.34
C PRO A 174 -25.36 11.34 99.76
N VAL A 175 -25.22 10.25 100.43
CA VAL A 175 -24.45 9.07 99.98
C VAL A 175 -25.16 8.37 98.84
N GLN A 176 -26.47 8.17 98.94
CA GLN A 176 -27.30 7.55 97.89
C GLN A 176 -27.30 8.36 96.62
N GLN A 177 -27.46 9.67 96.71
CA GLN A 177 -27.37 10.58 95.56
C GLN A 177 -25.99 10.51 94.94
N ARG A 178 -24.89 10.49 95.72
CA ARG A 178 -23.54 10.41 95.17
C ARG A 178 -23.28 9.07 94.47
N LEU A 179 -23.79 7.94 95.01
CA LEU A 179 -23.68 6.59 94.40
C LEU A 179 -24.44 6.57 93.05
N SER A 180 -25.66 7.08 92.99
CA SER A 180 -26.40 7.12 91.72
C SER A 180 -25.71 7.99 90.64
N LYS A 181 -25.11 9.10 91.05
CA LYS A 181 -24.34 9.98 90.15
C LYS A 181 -23.09 9.27 89.63
N VAL A 182 -22.30 8.58 90.47
CA VAL A 182 -21.15 7.80 90.01
C VAL A 182 -21.58 6.66 89.12
N SER A 183 -22.73 6.00 89.34
CA SER A 183 -23.29 4.99 88.49
C SER A 183 -23.66 5.58 87.12
N ALA A 184 -24.29 6.76 87.05
CA ALA A 184 -24.60 7.43 85.82
C ALA A 184 -23.31 7.82 85.00
N ASP A 185 -22.30 8.36 85.74
CA ASP A 185 -21.02 8.74 85.11
C ASP A 185 -20.28 7.54 84.53
N THR A 186 -20.30 6.39 85.21
CA THR A 186 -19.68 5.13 84.76
C THR A 186 -20.43 4.55 83.52
N ALA A 187 -21.78 4.60 83.55
CA ALA A 187 -22.60 4.17 82.43
C ALA A 187 -22.41 5.09 81.22
N ALA A 188 -22.28 6.41 81.41
CA ALA A 188 -21.95 7.37 80.39
C ALA A 188 -20.60 7.09 79.71
N ALA A 189 -19.58 6.83 80.51
CA ALA A 189 -18.25 6.47 80.00
C ALA A 189 -18.27 5.16 79.22
N ARG A 190 -19.01 4.15 79.63
CA ARG A 190 -19.20 2.88 78.94
C ARG A 190 -19.91 3.07 77.63
N PHE A 191 -21.02 3.83 77.63
CA PHE A 191 -21.77 4.16 76.36
C PHE A 191 -20.86 4.88 75.41
N ALA A 192 -20.10 5.87 75.84
CA ALA A 192 -19.18 6.61 74.95
C ALA A 192 -18.11 5.71 74.28
N ILE A 193 -17.63 4.70 75.08
CA ILE A 193 -16.67 3.71 74.52
C ILE A 193 -17.34 2.81 73.45
N GLU A 194 -18.52 2.26 73.76
CA GLU A 194 -19.22 1.35 72.84
C GLU A 194 -19.71 2.08 71.59
N GLN A 195 -20.13 3.35 71.76
CA GLN A 195 -20.45 4.20 70.59
C GLN A 195 -19.22 4.41 69.66
N LYS A 196 -18.02 4.62 70.23
CA LYS A 196 -16.78 4.72 69.46
C LYS A 196 -16.43 3.39 68.76
N ARG A 197 -16.67 2.26 69.48
CA ARG A 197 -16.46 0.93 68.85
C ARG A 197 -17.37 0.65 67.68
N TYR A 198 -18.65 1.03 67.79
CA TYR A 198 -19.62 0.94 66.71
C TYR A 198 -19.19 1.80 65.49
N ALA A 199 -18.85 3.07 65.74
CA ALA A 199 -18.37 3.96 64.68
C ALA A 199 -17.10 3.40 63.97
N PHE A 200 -16.15 2.91 64.78
CA PHE A 200 -14.94 2.29 64.23
C PHE A 200 -15.25 1.01 63.41
N ALA A 201 -16.17 0.16 63.89
CA ALA A 201 -16.61 -1.01 63.15
C ALA A 201 -17.23 -0.59 61.80
N GLN A 202 -18.10 0.42 61.79
CA GLN A 202 -18.73 0.98 60.62
C GLN A 202 -17.69 1.53 59.60
N ASP A 203 -16.74 2.33 60.05
CA ASP A 203 -15.71 2.93 59.22
C ASP A 203 -14.70 1.91 58.65
N SER A 204 -14.49 0.80 59.38
CA SER A 204 -13.56 -0.25 58.98
C SER A 204 -14.08 -1.18 57.90
N ILE A 205 -15.39 -1.22 57.64
CA ILE A 205 -16.00 -2.09 56.61
C ILE A 205 -15.51 -1.73 55.21
N LYS A 206 -15.62 -0.47 54.84
CA LYS A 206 -15.29 0.01 53.50
C LYS A 206 -13.84 -0.27 53.10
N PRO A 207 -12.81 0.03 53.91
CA PRO A 207 -11.43 -0.34 53.59
C PRO A 207 -11.19 -1.85 53.48
N GLN A 208 -11.83 -2.67 54.31
CA GLN A 208 -11.68 -4.12 54.24
C GLN A 208 -12.33 -4.72 53.00
N LEU A 209 -13.52 -4.25 52.60
CA LEU A 209 -14.15 -4.65 51.37
C LEU A 209 -13.36 -4.17 50.13
N ALA A 210 -12.80 -2.96 50.16
CA ALA A 210 -12.01 -2.44 49.04
C ALA A 210 -10.79 -3.31 48.71
N VAL A 211 -10.14 -3.89 49.68
CA VAL A 211 -9.01 -4.84 49.45
C VAL A 211 -9.50 -6.08 48.70
N GLN A 212 -10.63 -6.66 49.13
CA GLN A 212 -11.16 -7.87 48.49
C GLN A 212 -11.80 -7.57 47.11
N GLU A 213 -12.42 -6.40 46.96
CA GLU A 213 -12.94 -5.93 45.68
C GLU A 213 -11.80 -5.72 44.67
N ALA A 214 -10.66 -5.17 45.07
CA ALA A 214 -9.47 -5.05 44.23
C ALA A 214 -8.91 -6.42 43.78
N GLU A 215 -8.98 -7.43 44.66
CA GLU A 215 -8.57 -8.79 44.27
C GLU A 215 -9.53 -9.43 43.27
N VAL A 216 -10.84 -9.24 43.46
CA VAL A 216 -11.84 -9.67 42.45
C VAL A 216 -11.60 -9.01 41.11
N GLU A 217 -11.37 -7.69 41.06
CA GLU A 217 -11.08 -6.95 39.83
C GLU A 217 -9.79 -7.43 39.14
N ARG A 218 -8.74 -7.74 39.92
CA ARG A 218 -7.51 -8.33 39.40
C ARG A 218 -7.78 -9.67 38.70
N LEU A 219 -8.54 -10.56 39.37
CA LEU A 219 -8.89 -11.88 38.84
C LEU A 219 -9.87 -11.79 37.68
N ALA A 220 -10.80 -10.82 37.67
CA ALA A 220 -11.69 -10.53 36.55
C ALA A 220 -10.90 -10.10 35.31
N SER A 221 -9.88 -9.26 35.50
CA SER A 221 -8.97 -8.86 34.43
C SER A 221 -8.16 -10.05 33.87
N LEU A 222 -7.68 -10.93 34.77
CA LEU A 222 -7.00 -12.17 34.34
C LEU A 222 -7.93 -13.09 33.56
N TYR A 223 -9.16 -13.30 34.04
CA TYR A 223 -10.16 -14.11 33.32
C TYR A 223 -10.48 -13.55 31.94
N ARG A 224 -10.65 -12.22 31.81
CA ARG A 224 -10.86 -11.56 30.52
C ARG A 224 -9.69 -11.81 29.57
N LEU A 225 -8.45 -11.64 30.03
CA LEU A 225 -7.26 -11.91 29.23
C LEU A 225 -7.23 -13.36 28.73
N ARG A 226 -7.50 -14.34 29.61
CA ARG A 226 -7.53 -15.76 29.23
C ARG A 226 -8.69 -16.10 28.31
N GLY A 227 -9.83 -15.38 28.45
CA GLY A 227 -10.96 -15.47 27.53
C GLY A 227 -10.59 -14.99 26.12
N GLU A 228 -9.90 -13.87 26.01
CA GLU A 228 -9.42 -13.36 24.70
C GLU A 228 -8.42 -14.33 24.03
N GLU A 229 -7.55 -14.98 24.81
CA GLU A 229 -6.66 -16.03 24.32
C GLU A 229 -7.45 -17.27 23.83
N LEU A 230 -8.51 -17.65 24.52
CA LEU A 230 -9.39 -18.74 24.14
C LEU A 230 -10.17 -18.41 22.86
N ASP A 231 -10.74 -17.21 22.78
CA ASP A 231 -11.44 -16.74 21.58
C ASP A 231 -10.51 -16.63 20.36
N ALA A 232 -9.24 -16.32 20.59
CA ALA A 232 -8.22 -16.26 19.54
C ALA A 232 -7.88 -17.62 18.92
N LEU A 233 -8.31 -18.74 19.50
CA LEU A 233 -8.25 -20.06 18.85
C LEU A 233 -9.22 -20.15 17.68
N GLN A 234 -10.24 -19.31 17.65
CA GLN A 234 -11.16 -19.16 16.53
C GLN A 234 -10.68 -18.05 15.60
N VAL A 235 -9.94 -18.41 14.54
CA VAL A 235 -9.41 -17.45 13.58
C VAL A 235 -10.52 -16.96 12.67
N ARG A 236 -10.87 -15.67 12.81
CA ARG A 236 -11.99 -15.05 12.09
C ARG A 236 -11.50 -13.97 11.12
N ALA A 237 -12.26 -13.78 10.04
CA ALA A 237 -12.04 -12.68 9.10
C ALA A 237 -12.20 -11.33 9.81
N SER A 238 -11.27 -10.41 9.54
CA SER A 238 -11.29 -9.04 10.09
C SER A 238 -11.90 -8.02 9.14
N MET A 239 -12.13 -8.39 7.86
CA MET A 239 -12.72 -7.53 6.84
C MET A 239 -13.58 -8.35 5.87
N LYS A 240 -14.44 -7.65 5.13
CA LYS A 240 -15.16 -8.25 3.99
C LYS A 240 -14.20 -8.40 2.80
N GLY A 241 -14.25 -9.54 2.13
CA GLY A 241 -13.40 -9.79 0.98
C GLY A 241 -13.39 -11.25 0.55
N VAL A 242 -12.40 -11.62 -0.23
CA VAL A 242 -12.13 -13.01 -0.64
C VAL A 242 -10.92 -13.53 0.12
N LEU A 243 -11.02 -14.72 0.67
CA LEU A 243 -9.88 -15.43 1.23
C LEU A 243 -8.92 -15.80 0.08
N SER A 244 -7.80 -15.07 -0.04
CA SER A 244 -6.88 -15.23 -1.17
C SER A 244 -5.78 -16.26 -0.92
N ALA A 245 -5.38 -16.48 0.35
CA ALA A 245 -4.39 -17.49 0.71
C ALA A 245 -4.62 -18.03 2.11
N LEU A 246 -4.27 -19.29 2.31
CA LEU A 246 -4.31 -20.00 3.60
C LEU A 246 -3.04 -20.87 3.70
N PRO A 247 -1.89 -20.32 4.12
CA PRO A 247 -0.61 -21.01 4.15
C PRO A 247 -0.46 -21.96 5.34
N VAL A 248 -1.55 -22.58 5.82
CA VAL A 248 -1.57 -23.53 6.92
C VAL A 248 -2.38 -24.77 6.55
N GLU A 249 -2.01 -25.90 7.11
CA GLU A 249 -2.67 -27.20 6.90
C GLU A 249 -3.22 -27.76 8.21
N VAL A 250 -4.22 -28.63 8.12
CA VAL A 250 -4.77 -29.33 9.28
C VAL A 250 -3.68 -30.15 9.95
N GLY A 251 -3.55 -30.01 11.27
CA GLY A 251 -2.50 -30.64 12.07
C GLY A 251 -1.24 -29.80 12.24
N ALA A 252 -1.07 -28.72 11.47
CA ALA A 252 0.08 -27.81 11.61
C ALA A 252 0.03 -27.05 12.95
N GLN A 253 1.19 -26.85 13.56
CA GLN A 253 1.32 -26.04 14.76
C GLN A 253 1.65 -24.61 14.40
N VAL A 254 0.92 -23.66 14.96
CA VAL A 254 1.10 -22.22 14.76
C VAL A 254 1.53 -21.53 16.04
N GLN A 255 2.42 -20.53 15.88
CA GLN A 255 2.87 -19.67 16.98
C GLN A 255 2.25 -18.29 16.85
N PRO A 256 2.17 -17.50 17.92
CA PRO A 256 1.74 -16.11 17.83
C PRO A 256 2.54 -15.35 16.76
N GLY A 257 1.85 -14.60 15.90
CA GLY A 257 2.45 -13.89 14.77
C GLY A 257 2.53 -14.69 13.44
N THR A 258 2.27 -16.00 13.47
CA THR A 258 2.22 -16.82 12.23
C THR A 258 1.04 -16.38 11.37
N ASN A 259 1.29 -16.06 10.10
CA ASN A 259 0.23 -15.72 9.14
C ASN A 259 -0.61 -16.96 8.82
N ILE A 260 -1.90 -16.92 9.15
CA ILE A 260 -2.84 -18.02 8.92
C ILE A 260 -3.64 -17.81 7.64
N ALA A 261 -4.09 -16.59 7.38
CA ALA A 261 -4.96 -16.31 6.25
C ALA A 261 -4.68 -14.94 5.66
N ARG A 262 -4.93 -14.77 4.37
CA ARG A 262 -4.88 -13.49 3.65
C ARG A 262 -6.24 -13.21 3.03
N VAL A 263 -6.88 -12.12 3.45
CA VAL A 263 -8.14 -11.63 2.89
C VAL A 263 -7.87 -10.38 2.07
N ALA A 264 -8.46 -10.30 0.90
CA ALA A 264 -8.33 -9.18 -0.02
C ALA A 264 -9.70 -8.75 -0.55
N ASP A 265 -9.91 -7.46 -0.79
CA ASP A 265 -11.12 -6.96 -1.44
C ASP A 265 -10.96 -7.05 -2.98
N PRO A 266 -11.69 -7.93 -3.67
CA PRO A 266 -11.60 -8.07 -5.12
C PRO A 266 -12.31 -6.95 -5.87
N ALA A 267 -13.12 -6.13 -5.21
CA ALA A 267 -13.86 -5.03 -5.83
C ALA A 267 -12.98 -3.79 -6.02
N LYS A 268 -11.94 -3.65 -5.19
CA LYS A 268 -11.01 -2.52 -5.24
C LYS A 268 -9.63 -3.00 -5.65
N LEU A 269 -9.32 -2.83 -6.92
CA LEU A 269 -8.04 -3.19 -7.49
C LEU A 269 -7.27 -1.93 -7.91
N LYS A 270 -5.96 -1.95 -7.74
CA LYS A 270 -5.00 -1.03 -8.33
C LYS A 270 -4.11 -1.78 -9.32
N ALA A 271 -3.54 -1.07 -10.28
CA ALA A 271 -2.54 -1.65 -11.16
C ALA A 271 -1.13 -1.23 -10.69
N GLU A 272 -0.28 -2.20 -10.40
CA GLU A 272 1.14 -1.97 -10.16
C GLU A 272 1.88 -2.09 -11.49
N VAL A 273 2.20 -0.93 -12.10
CA VAL A 273 2.81 -0.84 -13.42
C VAL A 273 4.31 -0.58 -13.28
N ARG A 274 5.13 -1.39 -13.93
CA ARG A 274 6.59 -1.23 -13.96
C ARG A 274 7.00 -0.42 -15.18
N ILE A 275 7.56 0.75 -14.95
CA ILE A 275 8.03 1.68 -15.97
C ILE A 275 9.56 1.74 -15.95
N ALA A 276 10.19 1.79 -17.12
CA ALA A 276 11.64 1.97 -17.21
C ALA A 276 12.08 3.26 -16.50
N GLU A 277 13.15 3.21 -15.69
CA GLU A 277 13.66 4.33 -14.90
C GLU A 277 13.84 5.61 -15.74
N THR A 278 14.36 5.45 -16.98
CA THR A 278 14.59 6.57 -17.90
C THR A 278 13.31 7.34 -18.28
N GLN A 279 12.15 6.67 -18.22
CA GLN A 279 10.84 7.24 -18.53
C GLN A 279 10.05 7.62 -17.27
N ALA A 280 10.35 6.99 -16.14
CA ALA A 280 9.65 7.21 -14.88
C ALA A 280 9.93 8.57 -14.24
N LYS A 281 11.04 9.23 -14.58
CA LYS A 281 11.46 10.53 -14.03
C LYS A 281 10.46 11.67 -14.24
N ASP A 282 9.64 11.57 -15.29
CA ASP A 282 8.67 12.60 -15.67
C ASP A 282 7.24 12.26 -15.17
N ILE A 283 7.07 11.13 -14.46
CA ILE A 283 5.78 10.73 -13.90
C ILE A 283 5.53 11.50 -12.60
N THR A 284 4.32 12.03 -12.47
CA THR A 284 3.86 12.72 -11.26
C THR A 284 2.54 12.14 -10.76
N ILE A 285 2.32 12.23 -9.45
CA ILE A 285 1.07 11.78 -8.83
C ILE A 285 -0.10 12.61 -9.37
N GLY A 286 -1.21 11.96 -9.66
CA GLY A 286 -2.41 12.57 -10.21
C GLY A 286 -2.51 12.53 -11.74
N GLN A 287 -1.48 12.09 -12.46
CA GLN A 287 -1.55 11.92 -13.91
C GLN A 287 -2.56 10.84 -14.30
N LEU A 288 -3.21 11.06 -15.45
CA LEU A 288 -4.15 10.11 -16.01
C LEU A 288 -3.43 8.86 -16.55
N ALA A 289 -4.04 7.72 -16.33
CA ALA A 289 -3.55 6.45 -16.82
C ALA A 289 -4.70 5.63 -17.41
N SER A 290 -4.36 4.79 -18.36
CA SER A 290 -5.26 3.81 -18.97
C SER A 290 -4.64 2.43 -18.80
N ILE A 291 -5.40 1.52 -18.21
CA ILE A 291 -4.97 0.15 -17.93
C ILE A 291 -5.72 -0.80 -18.87
N ASP A 292 -4.99 -1.45 -19.74
CA ASP A 292 -5.52 -2.49 -20.62
C ASP A 292 -5.43 -3.85 -19.93
N THR A 293 -6.58 -4.39 -19.62
CA THR A 293 -6.74 -5.72 -18.98
C THR A 293 -6.85 -6.85 -20.00
N ARG A 294 -6.71 -6.55 -21.31
CA ARG A 294 -7.02 -7.44 -22.46
C ARG A 294 -8.49 -7.80 -22.59
N ASN A 295 -9.31 -7.48 -21.59
CA ASN A 295 -10.77 -7.64 -21.60
C ASN A 295 -11.49 -6.28 -21.64
N GLY A 296 -10.73 -5.18 -21.65
CA GLY A 296 -11.22 -3.81 -21.70
C GLY A 296 -10.23 -2.82 -21.10
N LEU A 297 -10.37 -1.55 -21.48
CA LEU A 297 -9.59 -0.44 -20.98
C LEU A 297 -10.25 0.12 -19.71
N VAL A 298 -9.48 0.32 -18.67
CA VAL A 298 -9.93 0.92 -17.41
C VAL A 298 -9.16 2.21 -17.19
N ALA A 299 -9.89 3.30 -16.97
CA ALA A 299 -9.27 4.57 -16.60
C ALA A 299 -8.79 4.52 -15.14
N GLY A 300 -7.67 5.18 -14.90
CA GLY A 300 -7.10 5.31 -13.57
C GLY A 300 -6.26 6.57 -13.43
N THR A 301 -5.74 6.77 -12.23
CA THR A 301 -4.85 7.87 -11.89
C THR A 301 -3.62 7.37 -11.15
N VAL A 302 -2.47 7.98 -11.41
CA VAL A 302 -1.23 7.68 -10.68
C VAL A 302 -1.40 8.13 -9.24
N GLY A 303 -1.34 7.18 -8.30
CA GLY A 303 -1.50 7.47 -6.88
C GLY A 303 -0.20 7.37 -6.08
N ARG A 304 0.71 6.48 -6.49
CA ARG A 304 2.00 6.30 -5.82
C ARG A 304 3.10 5.94 -6.82
N ILE A 305 4.28 6.46 -6.59
CA ILE A 305 5.49 6.12 -7.33
C ILE A 305 6.48 5.56 -6.31
N ASP A 306 6.95 4.33 -6.52
CA ASP A 306 7.94 3.73 -5.63
C ASP A 306 9.29 4.46 -5.81
N PRO A 307 9.91 4.97 -4.73
CA PRO A 307 11.20 5.63 -4.82
C PRO A 307 12.35 4.66 -5.15
N ALA A 308 12.14 3.36 -4.98
CA ALA A 308 13.15 2.35 -5.22
C ALA A 308 13.13 1.86 -6.68
N VAL A 309 14.30 1.86 -7.31
CA VAL A 309 14.49 1.25 -8.63
C VAL A 309 14.81 -0.22 -8.47
N GLN A 310 14.02 -1.08 -9.09
CA GLN A 310 14.22 -2.53 -9.09
C GLN A 310 14.42 -3.03 -10.53
N ASN A 311 15.56 -3.66 -10.81
CA ASN A 311 15.90 -4.19 -12.13
C ASN A 311 15.74 -3.14 -13.28
N GLY A 312 16.13 -1.88 -13.03
CA GLY A 312 16.02 -0.79 -14.01
C GLY A 312 14.60 -0.28 -14.25
N THR A 313 13.66 -0.65 -13.40
CA THR A 313 12.26 -0.19 -13.45
C THR A 313 11.81 0.42 -12.14
N VAL A 314 10.88 1.36 -12.22
CA VAL A 314 10.16 1.97 -11.10
C VAL A 314 8.74 1.45 -11.11
N THR A 315 8.25 1.04 -9.94
CA THR A 315 6.84 0.60 -9.79
C THR A 315 5.95 1.81 -9.54
N VAL A 316 4.91 1.93 -10.34
CA VAL A 316 3.91 2.99 -10.25
C VAL A 316 2.55 2.36 -9.95
N ASP A 317 1.95 2.76 -8.84
CA ASP A 317 0.59 2.34 -8.48
C ASP A 317 -0.42 3.27 -9.16
N VAL A 318 -1.29 2.67 -9.95
CA VAL A 318 -2.40 3.35 -10.62
C VAL A 318 -3.70 2.91 -9.96
N PHE A 319 -4.41 3.84 -9.34
CA PHE A 319 -5.75 3.59 -8.79
C PHE A 319 -6.78 3.63 -9.91
N LEU A 320 -7.60 2.59 -9.99
CA LEU A 320 -8.59 2.43 -11.04
C LEU A 320 -9.86 3.21 -10.66
N THR A 321 -10.27 4.14 -11.50
CA THR A 321 -11.48 4.95 -11.32
C THR A 321 -12.65 4.48 -12.17
N GLY A 322 -12.37 3.65 -13.18
CA GLY A 322 -13.37 3.08 -14.08
C GLY A 322 -14.00 1.80 -13.55
N VAL A 323 -15.09 1.38 -14.19
CA VAL A 323 -15.72 0.07 -13.89
C VAL A 323 -14.79 -1.06 -14.35
N LEU A 324 -14.53 -1.99 -13.45
CA LEU A 324 -13.70 -3.15 -13.77
C LEU A 324 -14.41 -4.07 -14.78
N PRO A 325 -13.74 -4.48 -15.87
CA PRO A 325 -14.31 -5.39 -16.84
C PRO A 325 -14.52 -6.78 -16.25
N LYS A 326 -15.44 -7.54 -16.85
CA LYS A 326 -15.65 -8.94 -16.44
C LYS A 326 -14.36 -9.74 -16.59
N GLY A 327 -13.96 -10.43 -15.52
CA GLY A 327 -12.73 -11.22 -15.46
C GLY A 327 -11.52 -10.48 -14.87
N ALA A 328 -11.64 -9.22 -14.48
CA ALA A 328 -10.63 -8.55 -13.66
C ALA A 328 -10.52 -9.27 -12.31
N ARG A 329 -9.31 -9.69 -11.97
CA ARG A 329 -9.00 -10.44 -10.75
C ARG A 329 -7.59 -10.10 -10.27
N PRO A 330 -7.29 -10.29 -9.01
CA PRO A 330 -5.93 -10.18 -8.51
C PRO A 330 -4.94 -11.00 -9.34
N ASP A 331 -3.71 -10.52 -9.45
CA ASP A 331 -2.59 -11.10 -10.19
C ASP A 331 -2.79 -11.19 -11.72
N LEU A 332 -3.84 -10.55 -12.29
CA LEU A 332 -4.00 -10.43 -13.74
C LEU A 332 -2.92 -9.50 -14.30
N SER A 333 -2.19 -9.98 -15.32
CA SER A 333 -1.24 -9.14 -16.05
C SER A 333 -1.96 -8.11 -16.91
N VAL A 334 -1.51 -6.87 -16.85
CA VAL A 334 -2.09 -5.73 -17.55
C VAL A 334 -1.01 -4.87 -18.23
N ASP A 335 -1.43 -4.12 -19.23
CA ASP A 335 -0.61 -3.10 -19.87
C ASP A 335 -1.06 -1.71 -19.40
N GLY A 336 -0.19 -0.98 -18.72
CA GLY A 336 -0.45 0.38 -18.25
C GLY A 336 0.12 1.43 -19.20
N THR A 337 -0.67 2.43 -19.55
CA THR A 337 -0.24 3.62 -20.28
C THR A 337 -0.53 4.85 -19.43
N ILE A 338 0.51 5.64 -19.14
CA ILE A 338 0.42 6.86 -18.31
C ILE A 338 0.62 8.06 -19.21
N GLU A 339 -0.24 9.06 -19.10
CA GLU A 339 -0.14 10.32 -19.81
C GLU A 339 0.75 11.28 -19.02
N LEU A 340 1.93 11.61 -19.59
CA LEU A 340 2.89 12.51 -18.92
C LEU A 340 2.48 13.97 -19.11
N GLU A 341 2.25 14.36 -20.36
CA GLU A 341 1.89 15.73 -20.73
C GLU A 341 1.14 15.76 -22.07
N ARG A 342 0.35 16.80 -22.27
CA ARG A 342 -0.30 17.10 -23.53
C ARG A 342 0.32 18.34 -24.12
N LEU A 343 0.79 18.21 -25.37
CA LEU A 343 1.38 19.29 -26.16
C LEU A 343 0.34 19.74 -27.17
N ASP A 344 -0.14 20.97 -27.08
CA ASP A 344 -1.32 21.40 -27.84
C ASP A 344 -1.03 21.69 -29.32
N ASP A 345 0.17 22.17 -29.67
CA ASP A 345 0.54 22.52 -31.04
C ASP A 345 2.02 22.23 -31.31
N VAL A 346 2.32 21.01 -31.73
CA VAL A 346 3.68 20.58 -32.08
C VAL A 346 3.67 19.89 -33.45
N ILE A 347 4.85 19.90 -34.10
CA ILE A 347 5.07 19.07 -35.28
C ILE A 347 5.51 17.70 -34.78
N TYR A 348 4.85 16.66 -35.23
CA TYR A 348 5.16 15.30 -34.83
C TYR A 348 5.01 14.30 -35.98
N VAL A 349 5.65 13.17 -35.82
CA VAL A 349 5.58 12.05 -36.75
C VAL A 349 5.53 10.73 -35.97
N GLY A 350 5.16 9.64 -36.64
CA GLY A 350 5.27 8.29 -36.08
C GLY A 350 6.68 8.03 -35.60
N ARG A 351 6.83 7.29 -34.51
CA ARG A 351 8.13 7.02 -33.91
C ARG A 351 8.99 6.17 -34.83
N PRO A 352 10.18 6.65 -35.27
CA PRO A 352 11.07 5.86 -36.12
C PRO A 352 11.68 4.68 -35.32
N ALA A 353 12.10 3.65 -36.05
CA ALA A 353 12.70 2.44 -35.48
C ALA A 353 13.99 2.75 -34.68
N PHE A 354 14.65 3.86 -34.95
CA PHE A 354 15.86 4.33 -34.28
C PHE A 354 15.78 5.84 -34.02
N GLY A 355 16.52 6.29 -33.01
CA GLY A 355 16.55 7.66 -32.55
C GLY A 355 16.12 7.76 -31.09
N GLN A 356 16.93 8.49 -30.33
CA GLN A 356 16.63 8.79 -28.93
C GLN A 356 15.92 10.15 -28.81
N GLU A 357 15.24 10.33 -27.70
CA GLU A 357 14.66 11.63 -27.34
C GLU A 357 15.74 12.72 -27.33
N ARG A 358 15.42 13.90 -27.88
CA ARG A 358 16.33 15.06 -27.98
C ARG A 358 17.65 14.77 -28.73
N SER A 359 17.61 13.91 -29.74
CA SER A 359 18.74 13.57 -30.60
C SER A 359 18.54 14.05 -32.03
N SER A 360 19.64 14.17 -32.81
CA SER A 360 19.60 14.37 -34.24
C SER A 360 19.76 13.03 -34.92
N VAL A 361 18.84 12.71 -35.84
CA VAL A 361 18.84 11.47 -36.62
C VAL A 361 18.70 11.81 -38.11
N ASN A 362 19.22 10.93 -38.97
CA ASN A 362 19.00 11.04 -40.38
C ASN A 362 17.81 10.17 -40.76
N LEU A 363 16.76 10.77 -41.27
CA LEU A 363 15.60 10.07 -41.84
C LEU A 363 15.53 10.29 -43.33
N PHE A 364 14.93 9.35 -44.06
CA PHE A 364 14.68 9.49 -45.49
C PHE A 364 13.32 10.17 -45.71
N LYS A 365 13.36 11.42 -46.21
CA LYS A 365 12.19 12.20 -46.59
C LYS A 365 11.80 11.85 -48.03
N ALA A 366 10.58 11.38 -48.21
CA ALA A 366 10.02 11.04 -49.50
C ALA A 366 9.63 12.30 -50.30
N ASN A 367 9.75 12.24 -51.63
CA ASN A 367 9.34 13.32 -52.54
C ASN A 367 7.85 13.36 -52.85
N GLY A 368 7.03 12.61 -52.14
CA GLY A 368 5.58 12.53 -52.29
C GLY A 368 4.95 11.71 -51.17
N SER A 369 3.65 11.47 -51.28
CA SER A 369 2.91 10.63 -50.35
C SER A 369 3.31 9.15 -50.45
N ASN A 370 2.83 8.33 -49.49
CA ASN A 370 3.06 6.87 -49.51
C ASN A 370 2.76 6.20 -50.87
N LEU A 371 1.78 6.71 -51.60
CA LEU A 371 1.37 6.17 -52.90
C LEU A 371 2.17 6.77 -54.10
N THR A 372 2.59 8.01 -53.99
CA THR A 372 3.17 8.79 -55.12
C THR A 372 4.68 8.96 -55.02
N ALA A 373 5.29 8.67 -53.90
CA ALA A 373 6.72 8.83 -53.72
C ALA A 373 7.51 7.88 -54.64
N THR A 374 8.45 8.41 -55.39
CA THR A 374 9.36 7.65 -56.27
C THR A 374 10.81 7.68 -55.77
N GLU A 375 11.13 8.66 -54.97
CA GLU A 375 12.47 8.84 -54.39
C GLU A 375 12.36 9.33 -52.92
N ALA A 376 13.36 9.02 -52.15
CA ALA A 376 13.51 9.60 -50.81
C ALA A 376 14.94 10.12 -50.64
N SER A 377 15.08 11.27 -50.01
CA SER A 377 16.34 11.94 -49.72
C SER A 377 16.63 11.94 -48.22
N ARG A 378 17.89 11.70 -47.87
CA ARG A 378 18.38 11.74 -46.52
C ARG A 378 18.31 13.17 -45.96
N THR A 379 17.62 13.32 -44.86
CA THR A 379 17.40 14.61 -44.19
C THR A 379 17.74 14.47 -42.71
N GLN A 380 18.53 15.40 -42.19
CA GLN A 380 18.81 15.45 -40.76
C GLN A 380 17.61 16.06 -40.04
N VAL A 381 17.10 15.31 -39.08
CA VAL A 381 15.91 15.66 -38.30
C VAL A 381 16.29 15.79 -36.85
N GLN A 382 15.88 16.87 -36.21
CA GLN A 382 16.02 17.05 -34.78
C GLN A 382 14.77 16.55 -34.09
N LEU A 383 14.90 15.46 -33.31
CA LEU A 383 13.84 14.87 -32.53
C LEU A 383 13.72 15.61 -31.19
N GLY A 384 12.48 15.85 -30.76
CA GLY A 384 12.14 16.43 -29.48
C GLY A 384 11.73 15.36 -28.47
N ARG A 385 10.61 15.61 -27.80
CA ARG A 385 10.00 14.70 -26.82
C ARG A 385 9.39 13.49 -27.50
N SER A 386 9.54 12.35 -26.88
CA SER A 386 9.08 11.07 -27.41
C SER A 386 7.87 10.53 -26.65
N SER A 387 6.93 9.96 -27.35
CA SER A 387 5.79 9.20 -26.84
C SER A 387 5.93 7.72 -27.23
N VAL A 388 4.95 6.88 -26.87
CA VAL A 388 4.93 5.47 -27.23
C VAL A 388 4.99 5.28 -28.76
N ASN A 389 4.12 5.97 -29.51
CA ASN A 389 3.93 5.78 -30.95
C ASN A 389 4.36 6.97 -31.80
N THR A 390 4.68 8.12 -31.20
CA THR A 390 4.97 9.38 -31.91
C THR A 390 6.18 10.07 -31.30
N VAL A 391 6.82 10.92 -32.08
CA VAL A 391 7.94 11.76 -31.67
C VAL A 391 7.76 13.18 -32.19
N GLU A 392 8.05 14.15 -31.33
CA GLU A 392 8.09 15.59 -31.68
C GLU A 392 9.25 15.85 -32.65
N VAL A 393 9.01 16.69 -33.64
CA VAL A 393 10.02 17.14 -34.61
C VAL A 393 10.30 18.62 -34.33
N LEU A 394 11.52 18.93 -33.90
CA LEU A 394 11.96 20.30 -33.63
C LEU A 394 12.51 21.00 -34.87
N GLY A 395 13.00 20.24 -35.87
CA GLY A 395 13.55 20.79 -37.08
C GLY A 395 13.87 19.72 -38.14
N GLY A 396 14.05 20.15 -39.38
CA GLY A 396 14.39 19.28 -40.51
C GLY A 396 13.20 18.77 -41.33
N LEU A 397 11.97 18.85 -40.81
CA LEU A 397 10.74 18.43 -41.53
C LEU A 397 9.65 19.47 -41.37
N GLN A 398 8.71 19.48 -42.30
CA GLN A 398 7.53 20.35 -42.34
C GLN A 398 6.24 19.52 -42.30
N PRO A 399 5.14 20.06 -41.79
CA PRO A 399 3.83 19.40 -41.84
C PRO A 399 3.47 19.03 -43.30
N GLY A 400 3.02 17.79 -43.53
CA GLY A 400 2.73 17.22 -44.84
C GLY A 400 3.91 16.45 -45.46
N ASP A 401 5.11 16.53 -44.90
CA ASP A 401 6.22 15.70 -45.36
C ASP A 401 5.98 14.23 -45.06
N TRP A 402 6.47 13.35 -45.89
CA TRP A 402 6.45 11.92 -45.66
C TRP A 402 7.87 11.42 -45.37
N VAL A 403 8.03 10.61 -44.37
CA VAL A 403 9.34 10.07 -43.97
C VAL A 403 9.27 8.56 -43.72
N ILE A 404 10.38 7.88 -43.99
CA ILE A 404 10.52 6.45 -43.73
C ILE A 404 10.85 6.28 -42.25
N LEU A 405 10.06 5.47 -41.56
CA LEU A 405 10.15 5.21 -40.11
C LEU A 405 10.80 3.86 -39.78
N SER A 406 10.85 2.93 -40.74
CA SER A 406 11.54 1.65 -40.59
C SER A 406 13.05 1.81 -40.56
N ASP A 407 13.75 0.77 -40.09
CA ASP A 407 15.22 0.76 -39.99
C ASP A 407 15.86 0.85 -41.37
N MET A 408 16.57 1.95 -41.59
CA MET A 408 17.26 2.26 -42.82
C MET A 408 18.80 2.20 -42.71
N SER A 409 19.32 1.57 -41.63
CA SER A 409 20.75 1.52 -41.36
C SER A 409 21.59 0.96 -42.50
N GLN A 410 21.05 0.05 -43.29
CA GLN A 410 21.72 -0.54 -44.45
C GLN A 410 21.97 0.48 -45.58
N TRP A 411 21.21 1.57 -45.67
CA TRP A 411 21.29 2.62 -46.68
C TRP A 411 21.83 3.95 -46.17
N ASP A 412 22.38 3.95 -44.97
CA ASP A 412 22.82 5.18 -44.29
C ASP A 412 23.99 5.87 -44.98
N THR A 413 24.69 5.18 -45.89
CA THR A 413 25.76 5.73 -46.71
C THR A 413 25.24 6.45 -47.99
N ASN A 414 23.94 6.31 -48.31
CA ASN A 414 23.35 6.84 -49.53
C ASN A 414 22.59 8.12 -49.22
N GLU A 415 22.80 9.15 -50.05
CA GLU A 415 22.05 10.41 -49.93
C GLU A 415 20.61 10.31 -50.47
N ARG A 416 20.38 9.37 -51.37
CA ARG A 416 19.08 9.16 -52.03
C ARG A 416 18.82 7.68 -52.28
N ILE A 417 17.56 7.30 -52.20
CA ILE A 417 17.05 5.97 -52.52
C ILE A 417 15.85 6.10 -53.46
N LYS A 418 15.69 5.16 -54.40
CA LYS A 418 14.51 5.03 -55.24
C LYS A 418 13.50 4.10 -54.58
N LEU A 419 12.23 4.47 -54.64
CA LEU A 419 11.09 3.73 -54.12
C LEU A 419 10.29 3.17 -55.31
N ASN A 420 10.19 1.83 -55.35
CA ASN A 420 9.44 1.11 -56.39
C ASN A 420 8.14 0.52 -55.85
#